data_182c95bd265503103693a33fb6848f49
#
_entry.id   182c95bd265503103693a33fb6848f49
#
_cell.length_a   1.000
_cell.length_b   1.000
_cell.length_c   1.000
_cell.angle_alpha   90.00
_cell.angle_beta   90.00
_cell.angle_gamma   90.00
#
_symmetry.space_group_name_H-M   'P 1'
#
loop_
_entity.id
_entity.type
_entity.pdbx_description
1 polymer ?
#
loop_
_entity_poly.entity_id
_entity_poly.type
_entity_poly.pdbx_seq_one_letter_code
_entity_poly.pdbx_strand_id
1 'polypeptide(L)'
;MINEAIRQRILILDGAMGTAIQKSGLTETDFRGTEFTGHPVNLKGNNDILNLTHPEIIRQIHQAYIEAGADIIETNTFNSNAISQEEYHCENLVYRLNFEGASIARKTVASVNPAKTVWIAGSIGPTSKTLSLSPDVNRPEYRPVDFDTLANTY
;
A
#
# COMPACT_ATOMS: atom_id res chain seq x y z
N MET A 1 -25.51 1.39 -1.56
CA MET A 1 -24.16 1.93 -1.90
C MET A 1 -23.48 2.45 -0.62
N ILE A 2 -22.15 2.69 -0.60
CA ILE A 2 -21.43 3.15 0.60
C ILE A 2 -22.06 4.43 1.19
N ASN A 3 -22.49 5.36 0.36
CA ASN A 3 -23.16 6.61 0.79
C ASN A 3 -24.48 6.39 1.56
N GLU A 4 -25.17 5.30 1.32
CA GLU A 4 -26.38 4.93 2.07
C GLU A 4 -26.01 4.32 3.41
N ALA A 5 -24.99 3.47 3.43
CA ALA A 5 -24.51 2.83 4.66
C ALA A 5 -23.97 3.87 5.67
N ILE A 6 -23.19 4.85 5.21
CA ILE A 6 -22.66 5.93 6.07
C ILE A 6 -23.79 6.77 6.72
N ARG A 7 -24.94 6.93 6.03
CA ARG A 7 -26.08 7.66 6.60
C ARG A 7 -26.83 6.88 7.66
N GLN A 8 -26.67 5.54 7.67
CA GLN A 8 -27.44 4.67 8.58
C GLN A 8 -26.63 4.25 9.81
N ARG A 9 -25.30 4.14 9.69
CA ARG A 9 -24.43 3.70 10.77
C ARG A 9 -22.98 4.13 10.57
N ILE A 10 -22.20 4.08 11.63
CA ILE A 10 -20.74 4.21 11.56
C ILE A 10 -20.18 3.00 10.81
N LEU A 11 -19.29 3.25 9.86
CA LEU A 11 -18.51 2.23 9.17
C LEU A 11 -17.13 2.13 9.83
N ILE A 12 -16.66 0.91 9.99
CA ILE A 12 -15.36 0.63 10.59
C ILE A 12 -14.37 0.34 9.46
N LEU A 13 -13.37 1.22 9.35
CA LEU A 13 -12.19 1.01 8.51
C LEU A 13 -11.25 0.00 9.19
N ASP A 14 -10.56 -0.81 8.43
CA ASP A 14 -9.45 -1.60 8.95
C ASP A 14 -8.29 -0.70 9.41
N GLY A 15 -7.18 -1.25 9.79
CA GLY A 15 -6.06 -0.45 10.27
C GLY A 15 -4.71 -1.09 10.01
N ALA A 16 -3.70 -0.42 10.49
CA ALA A 16 -2.33 -0.83 10.76
C ALA A 16 -1.76 -1.98 9.89
N MET A 17 -1.90 -1.93 8.55
CA MET A 17 -1.30 -2.91 7.63
C MET A 17 0.19 -3.09 7.93
N GLY A 18 0.95 -2.00 8.01
CA GLY A 18 2.39 -2.05 8.31
C GLY A 18 2.71 -2.73 9.64
N THR A 19 1.94 -2.47 10.70
CA THR A 19 2.11 -3.13 12.00
C THR A 19 1.81 -4.63 11.93
N ALA A 20 0.81 -5.03 11.16
CA ALA A 20 0.48 -6.42 10.95
C ALA A 20 1.59 -7.15 10.19
N ILE A 21 2.14 -6.53 9.14
CA ILE A 21 3.31 -7.04 8.41
C ILE A 21 4.52 -7.19 9.33
N GLN A 22 4.83 -6.21 10.17
CA GLN A 22 5.96 -6.27 11.11
C GLN A 22 5.86 -7.46 12.06
N LYS A 23 4.66 -7.81 12.52
CA LYS A 23 4.43 -8.98 13.39
C LYS A 23 4.78 -10.31 12.70
N SER A 24 4.81 -10.36 11.39
CA SER A 24 5.19 -11.56 10.62
C SER A 24 6.69 -11.83 10.64
N GLY A 25 7.51 -10.89 11.14
CA GLY A 25 8.96 -11.07 11.33
C GLY A 25 9.77 -11.30 10.05
N LEU A 26 9.30 -10.75 8.91
CA LEU A 26 9.90 -10.97 7.60
C LEU A 26 11.34 -10.46 7.53
N THR A 27 12.18 -11.23 6.83
CA THR A 27 13.58 -10.92 6.54
C THR A 27 13.72 -10.27 5.15
N GLU A 28 14.92 -9.75 4.84
CA GLU A 28 15.22 -9.24 3.49
C GLU A 28 14.96 -10.31 2.40
N THR A 29 15.29 -11.58 2.67
CA THR A 29 15.04 -12.67 1.74
C THR A 29 13.55 -12.84 1.45
N ASP A 30 12.71 -12.65 2.44
CA ASP A 30 11.25 -12.72 2.26
C ASP A 30 10.74 -11.55 1.41
N PHE A 31 11.23 -10.32 1.67
CA PHE A 31 10.88 -9.17 0.85
C PHE A 31 11.30 -9.33 -0.62
N ARG A 32 12.44 -9.98 -0.89
CA ARG A 32 12.88 -10.29 -2.25
C ARG A 32 12.06 -11.39 -2.91
N GLY A 33 11.60 -12.35 -2.14
CA GLY A 33 10.99 -13.55 -2.71
C GLY A 33 11.94 -14.22 -3.73
N THR A 34 11.36 -14.91 -4.68
CA THR A 34 12.12 -15.55 -5.78
C THR A 34 12.39 -14.58 -6.94
N GLU A 35 11.50 -13.60 -7.15
CA GLU A 35 11.56 -12.71 -8.31
C GLU A 35 12.68 -11.66 -8.20
N PHE A 36 12.97 -11.19 -6.99
CA PHE A 36 13.90 -10.07 -6.76
C PHE A 36 15.20 -10.48 -6.06
N THR A 37 15.61 -11.74 -6.18
CA THR A 37 16.85 -12.25 -5.56
C THR A 37 18.09 -11.46 -5.94
N GLY A 38 18.18 -10.99 -7.19
CA GLY A 38 19.29 -10.18 -7.73
C GLY A 38 19.06 -8.66 -7.64
N HIS A 39 18.06 -8.19 -6.91
CA HIS A 39 17.77 -6.76 -6.85
C HIS A 39 18.90 -5.97 -6.19
N PRO A 40 19.31 -4.79 -6.74
CA PRO A 40 20.54 -4.11 -6.33
C PRO A 40 20.50 -3.49 -4.95
N VAL A 41 19.31 -3.15 -4.43
CA VAL A 41 19.15 -2.54 -3.11
C VAL A 41 18.29 -3.42 -2.20
N ASN A 42 18.31 -3.14 -0.88
CA ASN A 42 17.47 -3.84 0.08
C ASN A 42 16.00 -3.49 -0.14
N LEU A 43 15.13 -4.49 -0.10
CA LEU A 43 13.69 -4.35 -0.22
C LEU A 43 12.96 -4.41 1.12
N LYS A 44 13.65 -4.79 2.20
CA LYS A 44 13.04 -4.81 3.53
C LYS A 44 12.58 -3.42 3.94
N GLY A 45 11.31 -3.29 4.27
CA GLY A 45 10.65 -2.02 4.54
C GLY A 45 9.71 -1.56 3.41
N ASN A 46 9.91 -2.02 2.19
CA ASN A 46 8.97 -1.82 1.10
C ASN A 46 7.78 -2.79 1.25
N ASN A 47 6.82 -2.43 2.12
CA ASN A 47 5.68 -3.30 2.40
C ASN A 47 4.83 -3.59 1.16
N ASP A 48 4.81 -2.69 0.20
CA ASP A 48 3.99 -2.80 -1.00
C ASP A 48 4.52 -3.89 -1.95
N ILE A 49 5.85 -4.18 -1.92
CA ILE A 49 6.45 -5.27 -2.72
C ILE A 49 5.90 -6.65 -2.34
N LEU A 50 5.39 -6.78 -1.09
CA LEU A 50 4.79 -8.03 -0.61
C LEU A 50 3.53 -8.41 -1.37
N ASN A 51 2.89 -7.49 -2.07
CA ASN A 51 1.82 -7.80 -3.01
C ASN A 51 2.29 -8.76 -4.12
N LEU A 52 3.59 -8.74 -4.43
CA LEU A 52 4.23 -9.57 -5.47
C LEU A 52 4.95 -10.79 -4.87
N THR A 53 5.65 -10.59 -3.77
CA THR A 53 6.55 -11.61 -3.20
C THR A 53 5.87 -12.51 -2.17
N HIS A 54 4.94 -11.95 -1.37
CA HIS A 54 4.21 -12.66 -0.31
C HIS A 54 2.72 -12.29 -0.24
N PRO A 55 1.96 -12.44 -1.34
CA PRO A 55 0.54 -12.06 -1.39
C PRO A 55 -0.31 -12.75 -0.32
N GLU A 56 0.10 -13.94 0.13
CA GLU A 56 -0.60 -14.68 1.19
C GLU A 56 -0.62 -13.94 2.53
N ILE A 57 0.47 -13.26 2.90
CA ILE A 57 0.53 -12.48 4.13
C ILE A 57 -0.48 -11.33 4.07
N ILE A 58 -0.50 -10.60 2.95
CA ILE A 58 -1.45 -9.51 2.74
C ILE A 58 -2.89 -10.03 2.74
N ARG A 59 -3.15 -11.17 2.09
CA ARG A 59 -4.46 -11.84 2.12
C ARG A 59 -4.89 -12.19 3.54
N GLN A 60 -4.01 -12.77 4.35
CA GLN A 60 -4.31 -13.16 5.73
C GLN A 60 -4.63 -11.95 6.60
N ILE A 61 -3.91 -10.83 6.42
CA ILE A 61 -4.18 -9.58 7.13
C ILE A 61 -5.57 -9.05 6.77
N HIS A 62 -5.90 -8.95 5.49
CA HIS A 62 -7.23 -8.54 5.05
C HIS A 62 -8.33 -9.46 5.61
N GLN A 63 -8.12 -10.77 5.54
CA GLN A 63 -9.06 -11.75 6.08
C GLN A 63 -9.30 -11.52 7.57
N ALA A 64 -8.24 -11.35 8.36
CA ALA A 64 -8.36 -11.13 9.80
C ALA A 64 -9.17 -9.84 10.12
N TYR A 65 -8.98 -8.76 9.37
CA TYR A 65 -9.79 -7.54 9.55
C TYR A 65 -11.25 -7.72 9.14
N ILE A 66 -11.53 -8.46 8.06
CA ILE A 66 -12.89 -8.75 7.63
C ILE A 66 -13.60 -9.61 8.70
N GLU A 67 -12.95 -10.63 9.22
CA GLU A 67 -13.46 -11.52 10.27
C GLU A 67 -13.65 -10.77 11.60
N ALA A 68 -12.79 -9.79 11.91
CA ALA A 68 -12.95 -8.91 13.06
C ALA A 68 -14.11 -7.89 12.90
N GLY A 69 -14.70 -7.80 11.71
CA GLY A 69 -15.88 -7.00 11.48
C GLY A 69 -15.64 -5.67 10.77
N ALA A 70 -14.49 -5.45 10.15
CA ALA A 70 -14.25 -4.27 9.31
C ALA A 70 -15.31 -4.16 8.20
N ASP A 71 -15.75 -2.95 7.93
CA ASP A 71 -16.68 -2.62 6.85
C ASP A 71 -15.94 -2.18 5.59
N ILE A 72 -14.75 -1.62 5.76
CA ILE A 72 -13.88 -1.14 4.70
C ILE A 72 -12.49 -1.71 4.96
N ILE A 73 -11.87 -2.28 3.95
CA ILE A 73 -10.44 -2.65 3.97
C ILE A 73 -9.66 -1.79 2.98
N GLU A 74 -8.45 -1.41 3.35
CA GLU A 74 -7.55 -0.64 2.49
C GLU A 74 -6.58 -1.56 1.75
N THR A 75 -6.29 -1.25 0.50
CA THR A 75 -5.27 -1.97 -0.28
C THR A 75 -3.87 -1.74 0.31
N ASN A 76 -2.96 -2.71 0.18
CA ASN A 76 -1.56 -2.54 0.57
C ASN A 76 -0.79 -1.78 -0.53
N THR A 77 -1.13 -0.50 -0.73
CA THR A 77 -0.60 0.34 -1.82
C THR A 77 -0.19 1.74 -1.36
N PHE A 78 0.06 1.91 -0.06
CA PHE A 78 0.33 3.22 0.55
C PHE A 78 1.53 3.94 -0.08
N ASN A 79 2.59 3.21 -0.43
CA ASN A 79 3.80 3.73 -1.08
C ASN A 79 3.90 3.34 -2.57
N SER A 80 2.82 2.84 -3.18
CA SER A 80 2.84 2.37 -4.56
C SER A 80 2.76 3.52 -5.57
N ASN A 81 3.66 4.50 -5.43
CA ASN A 81 3.86 5.60 -6.36
C ASN A 81 5.35 5.71 -6.75
N ALA A 82 5.64 6.29 -7.91
CA ALA A 82 6.98 6.30 -8.47
C ALA A 82 8.02 6.99 -7.57
N ILE A 83 7.64 8.08 -6.91
CA ILE A 83 8.55 8.84 -6.03
C ILE A 83 8.90 8.02 -4.78
N SER A 84 7.93 7.36 -4.15
CA SER A 84 8.18 6.53 -2.97
C SER A 84 8.93 5.23 -3.31
N GLN A 85 8.72 4.69 -4.52
CA GLN A 85 9.41 3.49 -4.99
C GLN A 85 10.82 3.74 -5.53
N GLU A 86 11.21 5.02 -5.75
CA GLU A 86 12.55 5.40 -6.20
C GLU A 86 13.65 4.92 -5.23
N GLU A 87 13.41 5.01 -3.93
CA GLU A 87 14.34 4.55 -2.89
C GLU A 87 14.67 3.05 -3.00
N TYR A 88 13.72 2.29 -3.51
CA TYR A 88 13.84 0.85 -3.69
C TYR A 88 14.17 0.44 -5.13
N HIS A 89 14.42 1.38 -6.04
CA HIS A 89 14.61 1.13 -7.48
C HIS A 89 13.47 0.28 -8.09
N CYS A 90 12.25 0.56 -7.66
CA CYS A 90 11.03 -0.18 -8.03
C CYS A 90 9.99 0.69 -8.75
N GLU A 91 10.38 1.87 -9.29
CA GLU A 91 9.47 2.82 -9.94
C GLU A 91 8.71 2.19 -11.12
N ASN A 92 9.35 1.29 -11.82
CA ASN A 92 8.76 0.56 -12.95
C ASN A 92 7.71 -0.47 -12.53
N LEU A 93 7.60 -0.78 -11.24
CA LEU A 93 6.65 -1.75 -10.70
C LEU A 93 5.34 -1.11 -10.22
N VAL A 94 5.24 0.21 -10.19
CA VAL A 94 4.11 0.95 -9.58
C VAL A 94 2.75 0.45 -10.07
N TYR A 95 2.57 0.31 -11.38
CA TYR A 95 1.31 -0.21 -11.90
C TYR A 95 1.00 -1.62 -11.36
N ARG A 96 2.01 -2.51 -11.37
CA ARG A 96 1.86 -3.89 -10.91
C ARG A 96 1.57 -3.97 -9.42
N LEU A 97 2.25 -3.14 -8.60
CA LEU A 97 2.02 -3.05 -7.15
C LEU A 97 0.57 -2.67 -6.83
N ASN A 98 0.06 -1.64 -7.49
CA ASN A 98 -1.32 -1.19 -7.32
C ASN A 98 -2.33 -2.23 -7.80
N PHE A 99 -2.12 -2.80 -8.98
CA PHE A 99 -2.99 -3.82 -9.55
C PHE A 99 -3.10 -5.07 -8.66
N GLU A 100 -1.95 -5.61 -8.22
CA GLU A 100 -1.94 -6.81 -7.37
C GLU A 100 -2.47 -6.50 -5.96
N GLY A 101 -2.15 -5.34 -5.38
CA GLY A 101 -2.72 -4.93 -4.09
C GLY A 101 -4.25 -4.89 -4.12
N ALA A 102 -4.83 -4.27 -5.15
CA ALA A 102 -6.28 -4.24 -5.34
C ALA A 102 -6.86 -5.64 -5.63
N SER A 103 -6.15 -6.45 -6.43
CA SER A 103 -6.54 -7.83 -6.77
C SER A 103 -6.60 -8.73 -5.53
N ILE A 104 -5.58 -8.64 -4.64
CA ILE A 104 -5.54 -9.39 -3.38
C ILE A 104 -6.73 -9.03 -2.51
N ALA A 105 -6.97 -7.73 -2.27
CA ALA A 105 -8.09 -7.27 -1.46
C ALA A 105 -9.42 -7.79 -2.01
N ARG A 106 -9.65 -7.66 -3.33
CA ARG A 106 -10.88 -8.13 -4.01
C ARG A 106 -11.06 -9.65 -3.88
N LYS A 107 -10.00 -10.43 -4.13
CA LYS A 107 -10.03 -11.90 -4.00
C LYS A 107 -10.29 -12.34 -2.58
N THR A 108 -9.73 -11.62 -1.59
CA THR A 108 -9.94 -11.91 -0.17
C THR A 108 -11.40 -11.69 0.23
N VAL A 109 -11.99 -10.56 -0.12
CA VAL A 109 -13.42 -10.31 0.15
C VAL A 109 -14.29 -11.40 -0.48
N ALA A 110 -14.01 -11.77 -1.73
CA ALA A 110 -14.77 -12.81 -2.42
C ALA A 110 -14.62 -14.19 -1.76
N SER A 111 -13.42 -14.54 -1.28
CA SER A 111 -13.14 -15.85 -0.65
C SER A 111 -13.73 -15.97 0.76
N VAL A 112 -13.67 -14.90 1.55
CA VAL A 112 -14.30 -14.86 2.89
C VAL A 112 -15.81 -14.87 2.78
N ASN A 113 -16.35 -14.30 1.70
CA ASN A 113 -17.79 -14.21 1.46
C ASN A 113 -18.56 -13.71 2.70
N PRO A 114 -18.23 -12.52 3.23
CA PRO A 114 -18.82 -12.05 4.48
C PRO A 114 -20.33 -11.84 4.34
N ALA A 115 -21.06 -12.05 5.44
CA ALA A 115 -22.51 -11.88 5.47
C ALA A 115 -22.97 -10.44 5.21
N LYS A 116 -22.05 -9.47 5.36
CA LYS A 116 -22.27 -8.06 5.08
C LYS A 116 -21.39 -7.58 3.91
N THR A 117 -21.79 -6.51 3.26
CA THR A 117 -20.94 -5.86 2.27
C THR A 117 -19.67 -5.32 2.93
N VAL A 118 -18.51 -5.67 2.38
CA VAL A 118 -17.21 -5.08 2.69
C VAL A 118 -16.75 -4.29 1.48
N TRP A 119 -16.41 -3.02 1.70
CA TRP A 119 -15.87 -2.14 0.67
C TRP A 119 -14.35 -2.21 0.66
N ILE A 120 -13.78 -1.93 -0.51
CA ILE A 120 -12.34 -1.87 -0.71
C ILE A 120 -11.99 -0.43 -1.05
N ALA A 121 -11.11 0.18 -0.27
CA ALA A 121 -10.55 1.50 -0.50
C ALA A 121 -9.11 1.38 -1.03
N GLY A 122 -8.78 2.14 -2.08
CA GLY A 122 -7.41 2.30 -2.53
C GLY A 122 -6.64 3.16 -1.53
N SER A 123 -5.57 2.64 -0.96
CA SER A 123 -4.70 3.40 -0.07
C SER A 123 -3.73 4.24 -0.90
N ILE A 124 -3.77 5.56 -0.70
CA ILE A 124 -2.91 6.53 -1.38
C ILE A 124 -2.15 7.30 -0.31
N GLY A 125 -0.86 7.00 -0.15
CA GLY A 125 0.00 7.66 0.82
C GLY A 125 0.68 8.91 0.25
N PRO A 126 1.26 9.76 1.09
CA PRO A 126 2.06 10.90 0.66
C PRO A 126 3.36 10.44 0.01
N THR A 127 3.90 11.27 -0.85
CA THR A 127 5.24 11.08 -1.40
C THR A 127 6.33 11.51 -0.39
N SER A 128 7.53 10.94 -0.51
CA SER A 128 8.71 11.35 0.26
C SER A 128 9.26 12.73 -0.14
N LYS A 129 8.90 13.22 -1.32
CA LYS A 129 9.24 14.56 -1.82
C LYS A 129 8.04 15.49 -1.71
N THR A 130 8.28 16.75 -1.36
CA THR A 130 7.21 17.75 -1.15
C THR A 130 7.48 19.03 -1.93
N LEU A 131 6.38 19.73 -2.28
CA LEU A 131 6.43 21.07 -2.86
C LEU A 131 6.48 22.19 -1.80
N SER A 132 6.15 21.89 -0.55
CA SER A 132 5.99 22.89 0.49
C SER A 132 7.30 23.32 1.12
N LEU A 133 8.28 22.44 1.24
CA LEU A 133 9.53 22.72 1.92
C LEU A 133 10.73 22.37 1.04
N SER A 134 11.79 23.18 1.13
CA SER A 134 13.09 22.82 0.60
C SER A 134 13.78 21.80 1.51
N PRO A 135 14.37 20.72 0.98
CA PRO A 135 15.25 19.85 1.77
C PRO A 135 16.63 20.49 2.04
N ASP A 136 16.95 21.59 1.38
CA ASP A 136 18.21 22.34 1.53
C ASP A 136 17.95 23.70 2.18
N VAL A 137 18.37 23.86 3.43
CA VAL A 137 18.19 25.10 4.22
C VAL A 137 18.89 26.31 3.60
N ASN A 138 19.94 26.09 2.79
CA ASN A 138 20.68 27.17 2.11
C ASN A 138 20.03 27.58 0.78
N ARG A 139 19.06 26.83 0.30
CA ARG A 139 18.30 27.09 -0.93
C ARG A 139 16.80 26.97 -0.68
N PRO A 140 16.19 27.93 0.01
CA PRO A 140 14.78 27.84 0.45
C PRO A 140 13.81 27.77 -0.74
N GLU A 141 14.19 28.24 -1.92
CA GLU A 141 13.42 28.17 -3.17
C GLU A 141 13.48 26.80 -3.85
N TYR A 142 14.48 25.96 -3.52
CA TYR A 142 14.65 24.67 -4.18
C TYR A 142 13.50 23.70 -3.85
N ARG A 143 13.01 23.05 -4.88
CA ARG A 143 12.04 21.94 -4.76
C ARG A 143 12.59 20.71 -5.48
N PRO A 144 12.60 19.54 -4.82
CA PRO A 144 13.13 18.31 -5.43
C PRO A 144 12.22 17.73 -6.51
N VAL A 145 11.00 18.24 -6.61
CA VAL A 145 9.98 17.82 -7.58
C VAL A 145 9.13 19.03 -7.96
N ASP A 146 8.65 19.09 -9.18
CA ASP A 146 7.66 20.08 -9.62
C ASP A 146 6.23 19.54 -9.49
N PHE A 147 5.26 20.42 -9.70
CA PHE A 147 3.85 20.08 -9.59
C PHE A 147 3.41 19.03 -10.60
N ASP A 148 3.86 19.15 -11.85
CA ASP A 148 3.44 18.24 -12.93
C ASP A 148 3.99 16.82 -12.69
N THR A 149 5.24 16.71 -12.26
CA THR A 149 5.86 15.45 -11.86
C THR A 149 5.10 14.82 -10.71
N LEU A 150 4.76 15.62 -9.68
CA LEU A 150 4.01 15.12 -8.53
C LEU A 150 2.59 14.69 -8.92
N ALA A 151 1.90 15.49 -9.73
CA ALA A 151 0.54 15.16 -10.22
C ALA A 151 0.52 13.88 -11.07
N ASN A 152 1.54 13.69 -11.91
CA ASN A 152 1.67 12.48 -12.75
C ASN A 152 2.08 11.22 -11.95
N THR A 153 2.54 11.40 -10.72
CA THR A 153 2.93 10.28 -9.85
C THR A 153 1.70 9.56 -9.27
N TYR A 154 0.57 10.25 -9.16
CA TYR A 154 -0.72 9.73 -8.68
C TYR A 154 -1.67 9.38 -9.82
#